data_684546f2c8889c41124e2d7e9ae5e7a5
#
_entry.id   684546f2c8889c41124e2d7e9ae5e7a5
#
_cell.length_a   1.000
_cell.length_b   1.000
_cell.length_c   1.000
_cell.angle_alpha   90.00
_cell.angle_beta   90.00
_cell.angle_gamma   90.00
#
_symmetry.space_group_name_H-M   'P 1'
#
loop_
_entity.id
_entity.type
_entity.pdbx_description
1 polymer ?
#
loop_
_entity_poly.entity_id
_entity_poly.type
_entity_poly.pdbx_seq_one_letter_code
_entity_poly.pdbx_strand_id
1 'polypeptide(L)'
;NVPTAFLIPAGNAPSRARMIEKITTKMEANAKFYVHEAVDYAVHQRAATAVFGASVKPFWKLDKAAIILSLDCDFIGTEEDSSRHMRDFARGRKLAKNEGRMSRLYVAEALMGQTGANADHRQRMNASAVTDAAGYLADKLGIAVKGNVTAPANKDWLDKCLEDLQAHAGKGLVMAGYRQPQAVHELVNLINEKLGNLGHTVEIHVSDTSPVHGNLHDLKDNLGNLERIIN
;
A
#
# COMPACT_ATOMS: atom_id res chain seq x y z
N ASN A 1 0.76 5.36 39.86
CA ASN A 1 0.82 5.34 38.39
C ASN A 1 -0.43 6.03 37.84
N VAL A 2 -0.23 7.01 36.98
CA VAL A 2 -1.27 7.83 36.37
C VAL A 2 -1.56 7.30 34.95
N PRO A 3 -2.81 7.13 34.53
CA PRO A 3 -3.15 6.75 33.16
C PRO A 3 -2.52 7.73 32.15
N THR A 4 -1.53 7.27 31.42
CA THR A 4 -0.70 8.09 30.54
C THR A 4 -0.72 7.55 29.11
N ALA A 5 -1.06 8.40 28.15
CA ALA A 5 -0.90 8.11 26.73
C ALA A 5 0.42 8.68 26.20
N PHE A 6 1.11 7.89 25.40
CA PHE A 6 2.28 8.28 24.65
C PHE A 6 1.90 8.38 23.18
N LEU A 7 1.94 9.58 22.61
CA LEU A 7 1.75 9.80 21.17
C LEU A 7 3.12 9.83 20.51
N ILE A 8 3.39 8.86 19.66
CA ILE A 8 4.72 8.66 19.05
C ILE A 8 4.61 8.56 17.53
N PRO A 9 5.65 8.92 16.78
CA PRO A 9 5.70 8.68 15.34
C PRO A 9 5.82 7.16 15.06
N ALA A 10 5.50 6.72 13.85
CA ALA A 10 5.77 5.36 13.40
C ALA A 10 7.28 5.08 13.37
N GLY A 11 7.69 3.83 13.48
CA GLY A 11 9.08 3.45 13.35
C GLY A 11 9.37 2.05 13.89
N ASN A 12 10.32 1.38 13.26
CA ASN A 12 10.69 -0.01 13.52
C ASN A 12 12.06 -0.14 14.23
N ALA A 13 12.50 0.92 14.95
CA ALA A 13 13.79 0.86 15.66
C ALA A 13 13.73 -0.14 16.83
N PRO A 14 14.60 -1.16 16.90
CA PRO A 14 14.61 -2.14 17.98
C PRO A 14 14.80 -1.52 19.38
N SER A 15 15.54 -0.41 19.46
CA SER A 15 15.70 0.34 20.70
C SER A 15 14.39 0.95 21.20
N ARG A 16 13.55 1.45 20.28
CA ARG A 16 12.22 1.98 20.60
C ARG A 16 11.30 0.85 21.09
N ALA A 17 11.26 -0.29 20.41
CA ALA A 17 10.46 -1.43 20.83
C ALA A 17 10.80 -1.86 22.26
N ARG A 18 12.10 -1.98 22.58
CA ARG A 18 12.57 -2.27 23.94
C ARG A 18 12.18 -1.19 24.95
N MET A 19 12.17 0.09 24.56
CA MET A 19 11.75 1.17 25.46
C MET A 19 10.27 1.10 25.75
N ILE A 20 9.43 0.88 24.72
CA ILE A 20 7.98 0.68 24.86
C ILE A 20 7.71 -0.50 25.79
N GLU A 21 8.37 -1.64 25.58
CA GLU A 21 8.23 -2.82 26.42
C GLU A 21 8.58 -2.52 27.91
N LYS A 22 9.71 -1.85 28.16
CA LYS A 22 10.12 -1.44 29.52
C LYS A 22 9.12 -0.51 30.17
N ILE A 23 8.57 0.47 29.45
CA ILE A 23 7.58 1.41 29.98
C ILE A 23 6.29 0.65 30.28
N THR A 24 5.82 -0.19 29.33
CA THR A 24 4.60 -0.99 29.50
C THR A 24 4.73 -1.91 30.71
N THR A 25 5.87 -2.60 30.87
CA THR A 25 6.11 -3.46 32.03
C THR A 25 6.12 -2.71 33.36
N LYS A 26 6.68 -1.47 33.36
CA LYS A 26 6.80 -0.67 34.59
C LYS A 26 5.53 0.06 34.98
N MET A 27 4.74 0.48 34.00
CA MET A 27 3.50 1.25 34.21
C MET A 27 2.23 0.39 34.07
N GLU A 28 2.37 -0.85 33.60
CA GLU A 28 1.28 -1.81 33.39
C GLU A 28 0.16 -1.22 32.51
N ALA A 29 -1.11 -1.37 32.93
CA ALA A 29 -2.27 -0.86 32.21
C ALA A 29 -2.34 0.68 32.11
N ASN A 30 -1.47 1.41 32.83
CA ASN A 30 -1.44 2.87 32.83
C ASN A 30 -0.61 3.46 31.65
N ALA A 31 0.14 2.66 30.92
CA ALA A 31 0.86 3.13 29.73
C ALA A 31 0.13 2.70 28.45
N LYS A 32 -0.31 3.66 27.66
CA LYS A 32 -0.92 3.41 26.34
C LYS A 32 -0.14 4.15 25.26
N PHE A 33 0.23 3.43 24.20
CA PHE A 33 0.99 3.99 23.08
C PHE A 33 0.08 4.13 21.86
N TYR A 34 0.11 5.33 21.25
CA TYR A 34 -0.63 5.65 20.02
C TYR A 34 0.35 6.16 18.98
N VAL A 35 0.12 5.79 17.73
CA VAL A 35 0.96 6.21 16.60
C VAL A 35 0.22 7.24 15.76
N HIS A 36 0.91 8.31 15.41
CA HIS A 36 0.43 9.28 14.44
C HIS A 36 1.53 9.66 13.46
N GLU A 37 1.17 9.61 12.18
CA GLU A 37 1.98 10.10 11.08
C GLU A 37 1.13 11.02 10.19
N ALA A 38 1.72 12.15 9.80
CA ALA A 38 1.06 13.07 8.85
C ALA A 38 0.98 12.47 7.44
N VAL A 39 1.96 11.62 7.09
CA VAL A 39 2.00 10.84 5.84
C VAL A 39 1.88 9.36 6.23
N ASP A 40 0.70 8.78 6.01
CA ASP A 40 0.37 7.46 6.53
C ASP A 40 0.65 6.35 5.53
N TYR A 41 1.87 5.84 5.53
CA TYR A 41 2.23 4.65 4.74
C TYR A 41 1.71 3.33 5.36
N ALA A 42 1.23 3.33 6.59
CA ALA A 42 0.71 2.13 7.24
C ALA A 42 -0.60 1.62 6.61
N VAL A 43 -1.22 2.39 5.72
CA VAL A 43 -2.37 1.96 4.94
C VAL A 43 -2.10 0.66 4.17
N HIS A 44 -0.90 0.49 3.61
CA HIS A 44 -0.50 -0.75 2.93
C HIS A 44 -0.54 -1.97 3.85
N GLN A 45 -0.02 -1.81 5.08
CA GLN A 45 -0.04 -2.86 6.10
C GLN A 45 -1.46 -3.15 6.58
N ARG A 46 -2.25 -2.11 6.91
CA ARG A 46 -3.63 -2.30 7.38
C ARG A 46 -4.48 -3.04 6.35
N ALA A 47 -4.38 -2.67 5.07
CA ALA A 47 -5.11 -3.32 4.00
C ALA A 47 -4.65 -4.77 3.79
N ALA A 48 -3.34 -5.04 3.81
CA ALA A 48 -2.82 -6.39 3.70
C ALA A 48 -3.24 -7.26 4.90
N THR A 49 -3.22 -6.70 6.11
CA THR A 49 -3.70 -7.38 7.33
C THR A 49 -5.18 -7.72 7.23
N ALA A 50 -6.00 -6.82 6.70
CA ALA A 50 -7.44 -7.06 6.51
C ALA A 50 -7.72 -8.18 5.51
N VAL A 51 -6.92 -8.30 4.44
CA VAL A 51 -7.09 -9.32 3.40
C VAL A 51 -6.51 -10.67 3.81
N PHE A 52 -5.30 -10.70 4.39
CA PHE A 52 -4.56 -11.94 4.65
C PHE A 52 -4.66 -12.43 6.11
N GLY A 53 -5.31 -11.69 6.99
CA GLY A 53 -5.62 -12.13 8.37
C GLY A 53 -4.43 -12.16 9.34
N ALA A 54 -3.28 -11.61 8.95
CA ALA A 54 -2.08 -11.52 9.78
C ALA A 54 -1.44 -10.14 9.65
N SER A 55 -0.65 -9.72 10.64
CA SER A 55 0.10 -8.46 10.55
C SER A 55 1.20 -8.56 9.50
N VAL A 56 0.87 -8.18 8.27
CA VAL A 56 1.73 -8.33 7.10
C VAL A 56 1.75 -7.06 6.25
N LYS A 57 2.82 -6.91 5.48
CA LYS A 57 3.01 -5.81 4.53
C LYS A 57 3.38 -6.37 3.16
N PRO A 58 2.82 -5.84 2.06
CA PRO A 58 3.24 -6.22 0.72
C PRO A 58 4.64 -5.68 0.43
N PHE A 59 5.45 -6.51 -0.20
CA PHE A 59 6.78 -6.17 -0.68
C PHE A 59 6.80 -6.34 -2.20
N TRP A 60 6.98 -5.23 -2.92
CA TRP A 60 6.89 -5.20 -4.38
C TRP A 60 8.23 -5.47 -5.03
N LYS A 61 8.26 -6.39 -5.99
CA LYS A 61 9.43 -6.76 -6.80
C LYS A 61 9.27 -6.23 -8.22
N LEU A 62 9.53 -4.94 -8.41
CA LEU A 62 9.37 -4.27 -9.70
C LEU A 62 10.31 -4.82 -10.78
N ASP A 63 11.46 -5.38 -10.39
CA ASP A 63 12.39 -6.02 -11.31
C ASP A 63 11.90 -7.37 -11.88
N LYS A 64 10.85 -7.96 -11.29
CA LYS A 64 10.21 -9.21 -11.73
C LYS A 64 8.94 -8.96 -12.55
N ALA A 65 8.38 -7.77 -12.48
CA ALA A 65 7.14 -7.45 -13.14
C ALA A 65 7.35 -7.19 -14.64
N ALA A 66 6.55 -7.85 -15.48
CA ALA A 66 6.47 -7.55 -16.92
C ALA A 66 5.48 -6.40 -17.16
N ILE A 67 4.36 -6.39 -16.46
CA ILE A 67 3.33 -5.37 -16.54
C ILE A 67 3.11 -4.78 -15.14
N ILE A 68 3.15 -3.45 -15.05
CA ILE A 68 2.96 -2.71 -13.81
C ILE A 68 1.77 -1.77 -13.99
N LEU A 69 0.80 -1.83 -13.08
CA LEU A 69 -0.28 -0.85 -12.96
C LEU A 69 -0.11 -0.07 -11.66
N SER A 70 0.10 1.22 -11.79
CA SER A 70 0.13 2.18 -10.69
C SER A 70 -1.20 2.94 -10.62
N LEU A 71 -1.92 2.79 -9.52
CA LEU A 71 -3.13 3.52 -9.17
C LEU A 71 -2.77 4.64 -8.18
N ASP A 72 -2.46 5.82 -8.69
CA ASP A 72 -2.01 7.02 -7.94
C ASP A 72 -0.81 6.73 -7.01
N CYS A 73 0.04 5.77 -7.41
CA CYS A 73 1.19 5.29 -6.65
C CYS A 73 2.50 5.84 -7.25
N ASP A 74 3.00 6.93 -6.70
CA ASP A 74 4.28 7.50 -7.16
C ASP A 74 5.47 6.76 -6.52
N PHE A 75 5.63 5.48 -6.89
CA PHE A 75 6.64 4.59 -6.32
C PHE A 75 8.09 4.99 -6.63
N ILE A 76 8.30 5.85 -7.63
CA ILE A 76 9.61 6.44 -7.92
C ILE A 76 9.86 7.69 -7.05
N GLY A 77 8.79 8.44 -6.72
CA GLY A 77 8.89 9.73 -6.02
C GLY A 77 8.55 9.67 -4.55
N THR A 78 7.26 9.60 -4.22
CA THR A 78 6.74 9.91 -2.87
C THR A 78 6.36 8.71 -2.02
N GLU A 79 6.39 7.49 -2.56
CA GLU A 79 6.08 6.28 -1.79
C GLU A 79 7.22 5.87 -0.86
N GLU A 80 6.87 5.11 0.17
CA GLU A 80 7.85 4.45 1.02
C GLU A 80 8.77 3.55 0.19
N ASP A 81 10.02 3.42 0.55
CA ASP A 81 11.02 2.63 -0.18
C ASP A 81 11.31 3.09 -1.63
N SER A 82 10.99 4.33 -2.00
CA SER A 82 11.15 4.85 -3.37
C SER A 82 12.55 4.59 -3.97
N SER A 83 13.62 4.71 -3.18
CA SER A 83 14.99 4.44 -3.65
C SER A 83 15.19 2.98 -4.09
N ARG A 84 14.57 2.02 -3.40
CA ARG A 84 14.59 0.60 -3.77
C ARG A 84 13.72 0.38 -5.01
N HIS A 85 12.51 0.92 -5.01
CA HIS A 85 11.58 0.81 -6.13
C HIS A 85 12.18 1.37 -7.42
N MET A 86 12.83 2.53 -7.36
CA MET A 86 13.51 3.14 -8.50
C MET A 86 14.60 2.22 -9.08
N ARG A 87 15.43 1.64 -8.22
CA ARG A 87 16.48 0.71 -8.64
C ARG A 87 15.91 -0.57 -9.25
N ASP A 88 14.87 -1.15 -8.65
CA ASP A 88 14.26 -2.38 -9.10
C ASP A 88 13.47 -2.16 -10.41
N PHE A 89 12.75 -1.04 -10.54
CA PHE A 89 12.11 -0.64 -11.79
C PHE A 89 13.12 -0.46 -12.91
N ALA A 90 14.24 0.24 -12.66
CA ALA A 90 15.31 0.41 -13.63
C ALA A 90 15.92 -0.93 -14.08
N ARG A 91 15.98 -1.93 -13.17
CA ARG A 91 16.43 -3.29 -13.52
C ARG A 91 15.44 -3.99 -14.44
N GLY A 92 14.13 -3.89 -14.18
CA GLY A 92 13.07 -4.46 -15.02
C GLY A 92 13.02 -3.86 -16.44
N ARG A 93 13.61 -2.67 -16.63
CA ARG A 93 13.67 -1.98 -17.92
C ARG A 93 15.01 -2.16 -18.68
N LYS A 94 15.95 -2.95 -18.15
CA LYS A 94 17.23 -3.24 -18.83
C LYS A 94 17.07 -4.39 -19.81
N LEU A 95 17.02 -4.09 -21.11
CA LEU A 95 16.89 -5.06 -22.20
C LEU A 95 17.91 -6.19 -22.12
N ALA A 96 19.18 -5.88 -21.88
CA ALA A 96 20.27 -6.85 -21.80
C ALA A 96 20.09 -7.91 -20.69
N LYS A 97 19.30 -7.61 -19.65
CA LYS A 97 19.05 -8.54 -18.54
C LYS A 97 17.72 -9.27 -18.63
N ASN A 98 16.82 -8.82 -19.51
CA ASN A 98 15.45 -9.30 -19.58
C ASN A 98 15.13 -9.91 -20.96
N GLU A 99 16.10 -10.57 -21.58
CA GLU A 99 15.94 -11.23 -22.89
C GLU A 99 15.38 -10.29 -23.98
N GLY A 100 15.81 -9.04 -23.99
CA GLY A 100 15.33 -8.02 -24.92
C GLY A 100 13.94 -7.46 -24.60
N ARG A 101 13.37 -7.79 -23.45
CA ARG A 101 12.06 -7.26 -23.00
C ARG A 101 12.22 -6.17 -21.94
N MET A 102 11.30 -5.23 -21.94
CA MET A 102 11.21 -4.14 -21.00
C MET A 102 9.85 -4.21 -20.30
N SER A 103 9.81 -4.01 -18.97
CA SER A 103 8.54 -3.91 -18.25
C SER A 103 7.69 -2.77 -18.81
N ARG A 104 6.38 -2.98 -18.90
CA ARG A 104 5.41 -1.96 -19.34
C ARG A 104 4.72 -1.35 -18.14
N LEU A 105 4.71 -0.02 -18.08
CA LEU A 105 4.16 0.74 -16.98
C LEU A 105 2.89 1.48 -17.39
N TYR A 106 1.77 1.11 -16.78
CA TYR A 106 0.50 1.81 -16.81
C TYR A 106 0.37 2.65 -15.55
N VAL A 107 -0.01 3.93 -15.69
CA VAL A 107 -0.21 4.85 -14.56
C VAL A 107 -1.53 5.58 -14.68
N ALA A 108 -2.39 5.43 -13.69
CA ALA A 108 -3.59 6.23 -13.49
C ALA A 108 -3.36 7.16 -12.29
N GLU A 109 -3.30 8.47 -12.51
CA GLU A 109 -2.95 9.45 -11.47
C GLU A 109 -3.61 10.83 -11.72
N ALA A 110 -3.82 11.58 -10.65
CA ALA A 110 -4.34 12.94 -10.73
C ALA A 110 -3.23 13.95 -11.07
N LEU A 111 -2.15 13.92 -10.32
CA LEU A 111 -0.98 14.75 -10.52
C LEU A 111 0.11 13.93 -11.21
N MET A 112 0.76 14.54 -12.20
CA MET A 112 1.90 13.90 -12.87
C MET A 112 3.09 13.86 -11.91
N GLY A 113 3.29 12.67 -11.31
CA GLY A 113 4.45 12.36 -10.47
C GLY A 113 5.66 11.90 -11.28
N GLN A 114 6.74 11.54 -10.59
CA GLN A 114 7.92 10.95 -11.25
C GLN A 114 7.58 9.61 -11.91
N THR A 115 6.70 8.83 -11.30
CA THR A 115 6.21 7.58 -11.86
C THR A 115 5.44 7.82 -13.15
N GLY A 116 4.53 8.79 -13.16
CA GLY A 116 3.76 9.15 -14.35
C GLY A 116 4.59 9.69 -15.50
N ALA A 117 5.68 10.41 -15.20
CA ALA A 117 6.63 10.88 -16.21
C ALA A 117 7.41 9.74 -16.90
N ASN A 118 7.51 8.58 -16.26
CA ASN A 118 8.17 7.38 -16.77
C ASN A 118 7.19 6.34 -17.34
N ALA A 119 5.89 6.63 -17.38
CA ALA A 119 4.86 5.71 -17.84
C ALA A 119 4.90 5.49 -19.36
N ASP A 120 4.70 4.24 -19.78
CA ASP A 120 4.47 3.90 -21.19
C ASP A 120 3.01 4.24 -21.56
N HIS A 121 2.08 4.06 -20.62
CA HIS A 121 0.66 4.36 -20.79
C HIS A 121 0.14 5.13 -19.58
N ARG A 122 0.02 6.44 -19.70
CA ARG A 122 -0.47 7.31 -18.64
C ARG A 122 -1.91 7.74 -18.90
N GLN A 123 -2.77 7.58 -17.90
CA GLN A 123 -4.13 8.08 -17.88
C GLN A 123 -4.30 9.11 -16.76
N ARG A 124 -4.61 10.36 -17.10
CA ARG A 124 -5.01 11.34 -16.11
C ARG A 124 -6.39 10.99 -15.55
N MET A 125 -6.47 10.85 -14.23
CA MET A 125 -7.68 10.43 -13.54
C MET A 125 -7.76 11.15 -12.19
N ASN A 126 -8.95 11.63 -11.82
CA ASN A 126 -9.14 12.23 -10.49
C ASN A 126 -8.87 11.19 -9.39
N ALA A 127 -8.36 11.60 -8.24
CA ALA A 127 -8.05 10.69 -7.14
C ALA A 127 -9.28 9.86 -6.68
N SER A 128 -10.48 10.46 -6.68
CA SER A 128 -11.73 9.73 -6.40
C SER A 128 -12.08 8.69 -7.48
N ALA A 129 -11.80 8.98 -8.75
CA ALA A 129 -12.04 8.04 -9.84
C ALA A 129 -11.06 6.85 -9.85
N VAL A 130 -9.93 6.95 -9.15
CA VAL A 130 -9.02 5.81 -8.93
C VAL A 130 -9.70 4.71 -8.12
N THR A 131 -10.55 5.09 -7.16
CA THR A 131 -11.36 4.13 -6.39
C THR A 131 -12.32 3.36 -7.31
N ASP A 132 -13.00 4.08 -8.21
CA ASP A 132 -13.91 3.46 -9.18
C ASP A 132 -13.15 2.54 -10.15
N ALA A 133 -11.95 2.96 -10.58
CA ALA A 133 -11.09 2.16 -11.44
C ALA A 133 -10.65 0.85 -10.74
N ALA A 134 -10.25 0.90 -9.48
CA ALA A 134 -9.90 -0.30 -8.71
C ALA A 134 -11.10 -1.24 -8.55
N GLY A 135 -12.28 -0.70 -8.23
CA GLY A 135 -13.53 -1.46 -8.16
C GLY A 135 -13.90 -2.10 -9.49
N TYR A 136 -13.79 -1.36 -10.59
CA TYR A 136 -14.06 -1.86 -11.93
C TYR A 136 -13.13 -3.01 -12.33
N LEU A 137 -11.83 -2.89 -12.09
CA LEU A 137 -10.87 -3.96 -12.38
C LEU A 137 -11.14 -5.21 -11.52
N ALA A 138 -11.48 -5.03 -10.24
CA ALA A 138 -11.83 -6.12 -9.35
C ALA A 138 -13.09 -6.85 -9.82
N ASP A 139 -14.15 -6.14 -10.17
CA ASP A 139 -15.40 -6.69 -10.70
C ASP A 139 -15.16 -7.51 -11.98
N LYS A 140 -14.39 -6.96 -12.93
CA LYS A 140 -14.00 -7.66 -14.17
C LYS A 140 -13.22 -8.96 -13.91
N LEU A 141 -12.51 -9.06 -12.80
CA LEU A 141 -11.81 -10.27 -12.37
C LEU A 141 -12.70 -11.23 -11.55
N GLY A 142 -13.98 -10.88 -11.32
CA GLY A 142 -14.90 -11.65 -10.51
C GLY A 142 -14.64 -11.58 -9.01
N ILE A 143 -14.00 -10.50 -8.55
CA ILE A 143 -13.79 -10.21 -7.13
C ILE A 143 -15.01 -9.46 -6.62
N ALA A 144 -15.57 -9.90 -5.49
CA ALA A 144 -16.72 -9.24 -4.90
C ALA A 144 -16.36 -7.83 -4.40
N VAL A 145 -17.02 -6.82 -4.94
CA VAL A 145 -16.86 -5.41 -4.55
C VAL A 145 -18.06 -4.96 -3.73
N LYS A 146 -17.84 -4.31 -2.60
CA LYS A 146 -18.92 -3.72 -1.81
C LYS A 146 -19.46 -2.47 -2.49
N GLY A 147 -20.76 -2.42 -2.76
CA GLY A 147 -21.42 -1.28 -3.41
C GLY A 147 -21.61 -1.45 -4.92
N ASN A 148 -22.10 -0.40 -5.56
CA ASN A 148 -22.32 -0.41 -7.01
C ASN A 148 -21.01 -0.08 -7.74
N VAL A 149 -20.58 -0.97 -8.60
CA VAL A 149 -19.48 -0.72 -9.50
C VAL A 149 -19.97 0.04 -10.72
N THR A 150 -19.49 1.27 -10.88
CA THR A 150 -19.79 2.08 -12.05
C THR A 150 -18.63 2.02 -13.03
N ALA A 151 -18.88 1.77 -14.29
CA ALA A 151 -17.83 1.80 -15.30
C ALA A 151 -17.26 3.21 -15.40
N PRO A 152 -15.96 3.41 -15.16
CA PRO A 152 -15.35 4.74 -15.21
C PRO A 152 -15.26 5.24 -16.66
N ALA A 153 -15.17 6.56 -16.85
CA ALA A 153 -15.09 7.18 -18.17
C ALA A 153 -13.93 6.63 -19.02
N ASN A 154 -12.88 6.14 -18.39
CA ASN A 154 -11.66 5.63 -19.02
C ASN A 154 -11.65 4.09 -19.08
N LYS A 155 -12.80 3.43 -19.13
CA LYS A 155 -12.93 1.98 -19.11
C LYS A 155 -12.11 1.29 -20.22
N ASP A 156 -12.07 1.83 -21.42
CA ASP A 156 -11.34 1.21 -22.55
C ASP A 156 -9.82 1.14 -22.31
N TRP A 157 -9.25 2.14 -21.61
CA TRP A 157 -7.87 2.11 -21.19
C TRP A 157 -7.63 1.06 -20.08
N LEU A 158 -8.57 0.97 -19.13
CA LEU A 158 -8.52 -0.02 -18.06
C LEU A 158 -8.70 -1.44 -18.59
N ASP A 159 -9.60 -1.65 -19.56
CA ASP A 159 -9.80 -2.95 -20.20
C ASP A 159 -8.51 -3.42 -20.90
N LYS A 160 -7.83 -2.54 -21.65
CA LYS A 160 -6.54 -2.87 -22.28
C LYS A 160 -5.43 -3.16 -21.26
N CYS A 161 -5.38 -2.41 -20.18
CA CYS A 161 -4.44 -2.68 -19.09
C CYS A 161 -4.73 -4.05 -18.45
N LEU A 162 -6.01 -4.37 -18.23
CA LEU A 162 -6.42 -5.64 -17.63
C LEU A 162 -6.12 -6.83 -18.57
N GLU A 163 -6.39 -6.70 -19.87
CA GLU A 163 -6.03 -7.71 -20.88
C GLU A 163 -4.52 -8.00 -20.83
N ASP A 164 -3.68 -6.97 -20.74
CA ASP A 164 -2.24 -7.09 -20.67
C ASP A 164 -1.78 -7.77 -19.37
N LEU A 165 -2.39 -7.40 -18.23
CA LEU A 165 -2.13 -8.02 -16.93
C LEU A 165 -2.52 -9.52 -16.93
N GLN A 166 -3.67 -9.87 -17.53
CA GLN A 166 -4.14 -11.25 -17.63
C GLN A 166 -3.27 -12.09 -18.57
N ALA A 167 -2.81 -11.52 -19.69
CA ALA A 167 -1.88 -12.17 -20.61
C ALA A 167 -0.51 -12.46 -19.96
N HIS A 168 -0.17 -11.74 -18.88
CA HIS A 168 1.07 -11.89 -18.13
C HIS A 168 0.80 -12.32 -16.67
N ALA A 169 -0.19 -13.20 -16.44
CA ALA A 169 -0.50 -13.71 -15.11
C ALA A 169 0.74 -14.23 -14.36
N GLY A 170 0.89 -13.90 -13.09
CA GLY A 170 2.07 -14.20 -12.28
C GLY A 170 3.28 -13.28 -12.54
N LYS A 171 3.22 -12.40 -13.56
CA LYS A 171 4.24 -11.40 -13.88
C LYS A 171 3.70 -9.98 -13.92
N GLY A 172 2.45 -9.79 -13.50
CA GLY A 172 1.83 -8.49 -13.27
C GLY A 172 2.21 -7.94 -11.90
N LEU A 173 2.01 -6.64 -11.72
CA LEU A 173 2.09 -5.97 -10.42
C LEU A 173 1.11 -4.81 -10.41
N VAL A 174 0.14 -4.84 -9.49
CA VAL A 174 -0.79 -3.73 -9.29
C VAL A 174 -0.48 -3.08 -7.95
N MET A 175 -0.38 -1.75 -7.94
CA MET A 175 -0.03 -0.96 -6.75
C MET A 175 -1.01 0.21 -6.59
N ALA A 176 -1.33 0.56 -5.34
CA ALA A 176 -2.06 1.77 -4.99
C ALA A 176 -1.17 2.70 -4.16
N GLY A 177 -1.29 4.00 -4.39
CA GLY A 177 -0.55 5.01 -3.64
C GLY A 177 -1.10 5.23 -2.24
N TYR A 178 -0.24 5.63 -1.31
CA TYR A 178 -0.59 5.80 0.11
C TYR A 178 -1.76 6.78 0.36
N ARG A 179 -2.05 7.67 -0.60
CA ARG A 179 -3.17 8.62 -0.51
C ARG A 179 -4.52 7.99 -0.79
N GLN A 180 -4.55 6.80 -1.37
CA GLN A 180 -5.79 6.10 -1.69
C GLN A 180 -6.41 5.50 -0.41
N PRO A 181 -7.74 5.42 -0.33
CA PRO A 181 -8.42 4.79 0.79
C PRO A 181 -7.99 3.33 0.99
N GLN A 182 -8.05 2.83 2.22
CA GLN A 182 -7.70 1.45 2.56
C GLN A 182 -8.44 0.42 1.68
N ALA A 183 -9.70 0.65 1.35
CA ALA A 183 -10.48 -0.23 0.49
C ALA A 183 -9.86 -0.42 -0.90
N VAL A 184 -9.20 0.60 -1.47
CA VAL A 184 -8.47 0.49 -2.74
C VAL A 184 -7.27 -0.44 -2.61
N HIS A 185 -6.54 -0.35 -1.51
CA HIS A 185 -5.41 -1.24 -1.24
C HIS A 185 -5.85 -2.70 -0.99
N GLU A 186 -7.01 -2.90 -0.33
CA GLU A 186 -7.61 -4.22 -0.18
C GLU A 186 -7.94 -4.83 -1.53
N LEU A 187 -8.61 -4.07 -2.42
CA LEU A 187 -8.90 -4.52 -3.79
C LEU A 187 -7.61 -4.81 -4.57
N VAL A 188 -6.59 -3.98 -4.47
CA VAL A 188 -5.29 -4.19 -5.12
C VAL A 188 -4.63 -5.50 -4.66
N ASN A 189 -4.68 -5.80 -3.37
CA ASN A 189 -4.17 -7.07 -2.83
C ASN A 189 -4.93 -8.27 -3.42
N LEU A 190 -6.27 -8.20 -3.46
CA LEU A 190 -7.12 -9.25 -4.06
C LEU A 190 -6.90 -9.39 -5.57
N ILE A 191 -6.71 -8.28 -6.29
CA ILE A 191 -6.39 -8.29 -7.73
C ILE A 191 -5.04 -8.99 -7.96
N ASN A 192 -4.01 -8.67 -7.16
CA ASN A 192 -2.71 -9.33 -7.26
C ASN A 192 -2.80 -10.84 -6.96
N GLU A 193 -3.59 -11.23 -5.97
CA GLU A 193 -3.88 -12.63 -5.68
C GLU A 193 -4.55 -13.33 -6.86
N LYS A 194 -5.64 -12.73 -7.39
CA LYS A 194 -6.40 -13.27 -8.51
C LYS A 194 -5.58 -13.43 -9.80
N LEU A 195 -4.64 -12.52 -10.03
CA LEU A 195 -3.71 -12.54 -11.17
C LEU A 195 -2.50 -13.48 -10.94
N GLY A 196 -2.41 -14.16 -9.79
CA GLY A 196 -1.30 -15.05 -9.46
C GLY A 196 0.03 -14.32 -9.20
N ASN A 197 -0.01 -13.05 -8.84
CA ASN A 197 1.18 -12.22 -8.63
C ASN A 197 1.84 -12.47 -7.26
N LEU A 198 1.11 -13.05 -6.27
CA LEU A 198 1.62 -13.35 -4.94
C LEU A 198 2.69 -14.44 -5.00
N GLY A 199 3.78 -14.26 -4.28
CA GLY A 199 4.96 -15.12 -4.31
C GLY A 199 5.89 -14.87 -5.52
N HIS A 200 5.48 -14.05 -6.49
CA HIS A 200 6.24 -13.73 -7.70
C HIS A 200 6.69 -12.26 -7.74
N THR A 201 5.76 -11.36 -8.02
CA THR A 201 6.00 -9.91 -8.10
C THR A 201 5.59 -9.19 -6.81
N VAL A 202 4.76 -9.82 -5.99
CA VAL A 202 4.37 -9.36 -4.65
C VAL A 202 4.71 -10.44 -3.64
N GLU A 203 5.55 -10.14 -2.68
CA GLU A 203 5.77 -10.97 -1.50
C GLU A 203 5.02 -10.37 -0.31
N ILE A 204 4.53 -11.24 0.58
CA ILE A 204 3.85 -10.83 1.79
C ILE A 204 4.79 -11.11 2.96
N HIS A 205 5.25 -10.04 3.60
CA HIS A 205 6.18 -10.14 4.71
C HIS A 205 5.46 -9.88 6.03
N VAL A 206 5.79 -10.67 7.05
CA VAL A 206 5.34 -10.38 8.42
C VAL A 206 5.89 -9.02 8.83
N SER A 207 5.02 -8.17 9.30
CA SER A 207 5.40 -6.86 9.82
C SER A 207 5.45 -6.91 11.33
N ASP A 208 6.61 -6.62 11.91
CA ASP A 208 6.73 -6.44 13.35
C ASP A 208 5.92 -5.23 13.78
N THR A 209 4.84 -5.48 14.48
CA THR A 209 4.09 -4.44 15.16
C THR A 209 4.72 -4.20 16.53
N SER A 210 5.32 -3.04 16.72
CA SER A 210 5.52 -2.55 18.09
C SER A 210 4.17 -2.56 18.80
N PRO A 211 4.10 -2.93 20.09
CA PRO A 211 2.85 -2.97 20.83
C PRO A 211 2.29 -1.54 20.96
N VAL A 212 1.45 -1.17 20.01
CA VAL A 212 0.72 0.10 20.03
C VAL A 212 -0.76 -0.18 20.22
N HIS A 213 -1.44 0.72 20.95
CA HIS A 213 -2.84 0.57 21.30
C HIS A 213 -3.79 1.15 20.25
N GLY A 214 -3.25 1.91 19.29
CA GLY A 214 -4.03 2.49 18.20
C GLY A 214 -3.36 3.70 17.54
N ASN A 215 -4.15 4.45 16.82
CA ASN A 215 -3.78 5.68 16.13
C ASN A 215 -4.36 6.91 16.87
N LEU A 216 -4.24 8.10 16.26
CA LEU A 216 -4.76 9.34 16.82
C LEU A 216 -6.29 9.33 17.03
N HIS A 217 -7.04 8.62 16.18
CA HIS A 217 -8.49 8.51 16.34
C HIS A 217 -8.84 7.68 17.59
N ASP A 218 -8.16 6.56 17.77
CA ASP A 218 -8.32 5.72 18.95
C ASP A 218 -7.91 6.46 20.24
N LEU A 219 -6.88 7.33 20.16
CA LEU A 219 -6.51 8.22 21.26
C LEU A 219 -7.63 9.18 21.62
N LYS A 220 -8.27 9.81 20.61
CA LYS A 220 -9.40 10.73 20.81
C LYS A 220 -10.54 10.06 21.56
N ASP A 221 -10.89 8.83 21.20
CA ASP A 221 -11.98 8.07 21.81
C ASP A 221 -11.65 7.68 23.28
N ASN A 222 -10.37 7.63 23.64
CA ASN A 222 -9.89 7.30 24.98
C ASN A 222 -9.54 8.52 25.85
N LEU A 223 -9.70 9.75 25.37
CA LEU A 223 -9.28 10.96 26.09
C LEU A 223 -9.88 11.07 27.51
N GLY A 224 -11.16 10.67 27.71
CA GLY A 224 -11.82 10.71 28.99
C GLY A 224 -11.24 9.79 30.07
N ASN A 225 -10.39 8.82 29.66
CA ASN A 225 -9.78 7.84 30.55
C ASN A 225 -8.30 8.14 30.84
N LEU A 226 -7.79 9.30 30.40
CA LEU A 226 -6.39 9.67 30.51
C LEU A 226 -6.22 10.89 31.42
N GLU A 227 -5.18 10.86 32.24
CA GLU A 227 -4.76 12.01 33.05
C GLU A 227 -3.56 12.74 32.42
N ARG A 228 -2.82 12.07 31.51
CA ARG A 228 -1.62 12.64 30.89
C ARG A 228 -1.46 12.19 29.44
N ILE A 229 -1.05 13.11 28.59
CA ILE A 229 -0.60 12.83 27.22
C ILE A 229 0.86 13.31 27.09
N ILE A 230 1.72 12.48 26.56
CA ILE A 230 3.13 12.77 26.27
C ILE A 230 3.33 12.62 24.76
N ASN A 231 3.86 13.69 24.17
CA ASN A 231 4.22 13.75 22.74
C ASN A 231 5.73 13.94 22.58
#